data_7558fcdfe75fac8837244b6d4de49f57
#
_entry.id   7558fcdfe75fac8837244b6d4de49f57
#
_cell.length_a   1.000
_cell.length_b   1.000
_cell.length_c   1.000
_cell.angle_alpha   90.00
_cell.angle_beta   90.00
_cell.angle_gamma   90.00
#
_symmetry.space_group_name_H-M   'P 1'
#
loop_
_entity.id
_entity.type
_entity.pdbx_description
1 polymer ?
#
loop_
_entity_poly.entity_id
_entity_poly.type
_entity_poly.pdbx_seq_one_letter_code
_entity_poly.pdbx_strand_id
1 'polypeptide(L)'
;MQGQALKGDLCVFGEVLFDEFPDGRRVLGGAPFNVAWHLAAFGEGPLLISRVGDDADGAAVRDAMRGQDMNTSGLQTDPDLPTGRVRVRFEDGEPGYDIVHPAAWDAIAAGPGVPACGLLYHGSLALRDETSRNTLQRLRGNGPSLVFVDVNLRPPWWNREQVLANVQGAQWVKLNHHELDELAGGDAAGDGVARFIESNDLEGLLVTAGENGATVYTARGEEFRARPMPATEVVDTVGAGDALSSVMILGL
;
A
#
# COMPACT_ATOMS: atom_id res chain seq x y z
N MET A 1 -4.60 -10.97 23.87
CA MET A 1 -5.00 -9.54 23.98
C MET A 1 -6.33 -9.42 23.27
N GLN A 2 -7.38 -8.95 23.93
CA GLN A 2 -8.63 -8.64 23.24
C GLN A 2 -8.36 -7.37 22.42
N GLY A 3 -8.39 -7.48 21.09
CA GLY A 3 -8.26 -6.34 20.19
C GLY A 3 -9.35 -5.33 20.54
N GLN A 4 -8.92 -4.11 20.82
CA GLN A 4 -9.84 -2.98 20.92
C GLN A 4 -10.42 -2.77 19.53
N ALA A 5 -11.73 -2.96 19.35
CA ALA A 5 -12.38 -2.71 18.08
C ALA A 5 -12.04 -1.30 17.61
N LEU A 6 -11.45 -1.18 16.41
CA LEU A 6 -11.11 0.11 15.80
C LEU A 6 -12.37 0.95 15.71
N LYS A 7 -12.32 2.19 16.20
CA LYS A 7 -13.43 3.13 16.08
C LYS A 7 -13.39 3.76 14.69
N GLY A 8 -14.28 3.34 13.81
CA GLY A 8 -14.39 3.85 12.43
C GLY A 8 -14.07 2.80 11.38
N ASP A 9 -14.17 3.20 10.13
CA ASP A 9 -13.98 2.31 9.00
C ASP A 9 -12.50 1.98 8.77
N LEU A 10 -12.23 0.79 8.26
CA LEU A 10 -10.93 0.41 7.72
C LEU A 10 -10.78 1.03 6.33
N CYS A 11 -9.96 2.07 6.21
CA CYS A 11 -9.72 2.78 4.95
C CYS A 11 -8.41 2.35 4.33
N VAL A 12 -8.45 2.09 3.03
CA VAL A 12 -7.28 1.79 2.19
C VAL A 12 -7.19 2.86 1.11
N PHE A 13 -6.12 3.67 1.13
CA PHE A 13 -5.93 4.77 0.20
C PHE A 13 -4.81 4.47 -0.78
N GLY A 14 -5.07 4.64 -2.09
CA GLY A 14 -4.02 4.59 -3.10
C GLY A 14 -4.46 4.09 -4.47
N GLU A 15 -3.50 3.60 -5.22
CA GLU A 15 -3.66 3.20 -6.60
C GLU A 15 -4.44 1.89 -6.79
N VAL A 16 -5.18 1.86 -7.90
CA VAL A 16 -5.66 0.66 -8.58
C VAL A 16 -5.28 0.76 -10.04
N LEU A 17 -4.78 -0.32 -10.63
CA LEU A 17 -4.21 -0.32 -11.98
C LEU A 17 -4.27 -1.71 -12.61
N PHE A 18 -3.93 -1.76 -13.89
CA PHE A 18 -3.67 -3.01 -14.60
C PHE A 18 -2.19 -3.13 -14.95
N ASP A 19 -1.60 -4.28 -14.61
CA ASP A 19 -0.29 -4.68 -15.14
C ASP A 19 -0.51 -5.26 -16.53
N GLU A 20 0.11 -4.64 -17.54
CA GLU A 20 0.03 -5.03 -18.94
C GLU A 20 1.33 -5.73 -19.38
N PHE A 21 1.24 -7.03 -19.68
CA PHE A 21 2.37 -7.85 -20.08
C PHE A 21 2.55 -7.86 -21.62
N PRO A 22 3.78 -8.10 -22.11
CA PRO A 22 4.08 -8.13 -23.55
C PRO A 22 3.30 -9.17 -24.34
N ASP A 23 2.83 -10.23 -23.69
CA ASP A 23 1.99 -11.29 -24.27
C ASP A 23 0.50 -10.90 -24.42
N GLY A 24 0.16 -9.68 -24.03
CA GLY A 24 -1.21 -9.16 -24.03
C GLY A 24 -2.03 -9.51 -22.80
N ARG A 25 -1.48 -10.27 -21.87
CA ARG A 25 -2.11 -10.57 -20.57
C ARG A 25 -2.19 -9.29 -19.76
N ARG A 26 -3.33 -9.12 -19.07
CA ARG A 26 -3.57 -7.98 -18.16
C ARG A 26 -4.01 -8.50 -16.81
N VAL A 27 -3.41 -7.98 -15.76
CA VAL A 27 -3.71 -8.38 -14.38
C VAL A 27 -4.11 -7.14 -13.58
N LEU A 28 -5.26 -7.20 -12.96
CA LEU A 28 -5.73 -6.16 -12.04
C LEU A 28 -4.90 -6.20 -10.77
N GLY A 29 -4.42 -5.05 -10.33
CA GLY A 29 -3.51 -4.91 -9.22
C GLY A 29 -3.42 -3.48 -8.70
N GLY A 30 -2.28 -3.15 -8.11
CA GLY A 30 -2.00 -1.97 -7.30
C GLY A 30 -1.94 -2.36 -5.84
N ALA A 31 -0.85 -2.00 -5.14
CA ALA A 31 -0.64 -2.47 -3.78
C ALA A 31 -1.80 -2.15 -2.84
N PRO A 32 -2.36 -0.92 -2.78
CA PRO A 32 -3.53 -0.64 -1.96
C PRO A 32 -4.77 -1.44 -2.38
N PHE A 33 -4.99 -1.60 -3.69
CA PHE A 33 -6.09 -2.43 -4.17
C PHE A 33 -5.95 -3.88 -3.71
N ASN A 34 -4.76 -4.47 -3.83
CA ASN A 34 -4.48 -5.84 -3.40
C ASN A 34 -4.71 -6.00 -1.89
N VAL A 35 -4.28 -5.04 -1.07
CA VAL A 35 -4.54 -5.03 0.37
C VAL A 35 -6.04 -5.01 0.66
N ALA A 36 -6.80 -4.12 0.01
CA ALA A 36 -8.25 -4.06 0.17
C ALA A 36 -8.92 -5.37 -0.27
N TRP A 37 -8.46 -5.98 -1.36
CA TRP A 37 -8.94 -7.26 -1.86
C TRP A 37 -8.73 -8.41 -0.88
N HIS A 38 -7.53 -8.51 -0.31
CA HIS A 38 -7.23 -9.53 0.70
C HIS A 38 -8.04 -9.33 1.98
N LEU A 39 -8.16 -8.09 2.46
CA LEU A 39 -8.98 -7.78 3.64
C LEU A 39 -10.44 -8.17 3.41
N ALA A 40 -11.01 -7.86 2.24
CA ALA A 40 -12.37 -8.30 1.89
C ALA A 40 -12.49 -9.82 1.85
N ALA A 41 -11.50 -10.53 1.30
CA ALA A 41 -11.47 -12.00 1.28
C ALA A 41 -11.37 -12.61 2.70
N PHE A 42 -10.81 -11.89 3.67
CA PHE A 42 -10.80 -12.28 5.08
C PHE A 42 -12.12 -11.94 5.82
N GLY A 43 -13.07 -11.31 5.13
CA GLY A 43 -14.38 -10.96 5.70
C GLY A 43 -14.45 -9.57 6.31
N GLU A 44 -13.41 -8.75 6.15
CA GLU A 44 -13.44 -7.35 6.53
C GLU A 44 -14.13 -6.50 5.47
N GLY A 45 -14.58 -5.31 5.84
CA GLY A 45 -15.26 -4.36 4.95
C GLY A 45 -14.42 -3.13 4.63
N PRO A 46 -13.24 -3.25 3.98
CA PRO A 46 -12.40 -2.09 3.74
C PRO A 46 -13.04 -1.10 2.77
N LEU A 47 -12.92 0.19 3.07
CA LEU A 47 -13.26 1.26 2.14
C LEU A 47 -12.01 1.59 1.30
N LEU A 48 -11.98 1.12 0.05
CA LEU A 48 -10.94 1.53 -0.90
C LEU A 48 -11.21 2.94 -1.38
N ILE A 49 -10.32 3.87 -1.04
CA ILE A 49 -10.34 5.28 -1.49
C ILE A 49 -9.35 5.39 -2.64
N SER A 50 -9.87 5.37 -3.85
CA SER A 50 -9.09 5.38 -5.09
C SER A 50 -9.87 6.09 -6.20
N ARG A 51 -9.27 6.17 -7.41
CA ARG A 51 -9.90 6.77 -8.57
C ARG A 51 -9.53 6.02 -9.85
N VAL A 52 -10.53 5.78 -10.70
CA VAL A 52 -10.40 5.14 -12.01
C VAL A 52 -10.95 6.06 -13.10
N GLY A 53 -10.57 5.85 -14.33
CA GLY A 53 -11.11 6.59 -15.47
C GLY A 53 -12.57 6.24 -15.77
N ASP A 54 -13.25 7.10 -16.53
CA ASP A 54 -14.52 6.79 -17.17
C ASP A 54 -14.25 5.99 -18.47
N ASP A 55 -13.68 4.80 -18.30
CA ASP A 55 -13.23 3.92 -19.36
C ASP A 55 -13.57 2.44 -19.06
N ALA A 56 -13.30 1.56 -20.03
CA ALA A 56 -13.58 0.13 -19.91
C ALA A 56 -12.79 -0.52 -18.76
N ASP A 57 -11.59 -0.03 -18.45
CA ASP A 57 -10.78 -0.53 -17.35
C ASP A 57 -11.36 -0.11 -16.00
N GLY A 58 -11.83 1.13 -15.87
CA GLY A 58 -12.54 1.59 -14.68
C GLY A 58 -13.84 0.82 -14.42
N ALA A 59 -14.58 0.47 -15.48
CA ALA A 59 -15.74 -0.40 -15.36
C ALA A 59 -15.34 -1.81 -14.89
N ALA A 60 -14.27 -2.39 -15.45
CA ALA A 60 -13.76 -3.70 -15.06
C ALA A 60 -13.30 -3.75 -13.58
N VAL A 61 -12.64 -2.70 -13.07
CA VAL A 61 -12.29 -2.58 -11.64
C VAL A 61 -13.55 -2.63 -10.78
N ARG A 62 -14.59 -1.85 -11.13
CA ARG A 62 -15.86 -1.84 -10.37
C ARG A 62 -16.55 -3.18 -10.37
N ASP A 63 -16.54 -3.88 -11.50
CA ASP A 63 -17.16 -5.19 -11.62
C ASP A 63 -16.38 -6.24 -10.82
N ALA A 64 -15.05 -6.19 -10.83
CA ALA A 64 -14.22 -7.04 -9.99
C ALA A 64 -14.49 -6.81 -8.50
N MET A 65 -14.57 -5.56 -8.04
CA MET A 65 -14.90 -5.22 -6.65
C MET A 65 -16.29 -5.74 -6.26
N ARG A 66 -17.31 -5.56 -7.12
CA ARG A 66 -18.65 -6.09 -6.88
C ARG A 66 -18.68 -7.62 -6.80
N GLY A 67 -17.89 -8.29 -7.65
CA GLY A 67 -17.75 -9.75 -7.64
C GLY A 67 -17.15 -10.31 -6.35
N GLN A 68 -16.49 -9.48 -5.56
CA GLN A 68 -15.91 -9.79 -4.24
C GLN A 68 -16.69 -9.13 -3.09
N ASP A 69 -17.90 -8.65 -3.33
CA ASP A 69 -18.71 -7.94 -2.34
C ASP A 69 -18.02 -6.75 -1.68
N MET A 70 -17.03 -6.14 -2.36
CA MET A 70 -16.31 -4.97 -1.84
C MET A 70 -17.15 -3.70 -1.97
N ASN A 71 -17.00 -2.81 -0.99
CA ASN A 71 -17.62 -1.49 -1.02
C ASN A 71 -17.01 -0.60 -2.10
N THR A 72 -17.80 -0.22 -3.11
CA THR A 72 -17.35 0.64 -4.23
C THR A 72 -17.55 2.12 -4.00
N SER A 73 -18.10 2.55 -2.85
CA SER A 73 -18.44 3.96 -2.59
C SER A 73 -17.23 4.90 -2.50
N GLY A 74 -16.05 4.37 -2.15
CA GLY A 74 -14.79 5.11 -2.11
C GLY A 74 -14.07 5.18 -3.46
N LEU A 75 -14.52 4.41 -4.48
CA LEU A 75 -13.90 4.40 -5.81
C LEU A 75 -14.49 5.51 -6.69
N GLN A 76 -13.73 6.57 -6.89
CA GLN A 76 -14.10 7.73 -7.71
C GLN A 76 -14.01 7.42 -9.20
N THR A 77 -14.64 8.27 -10.04
CA THR A 77 -14.50 8.26 -11.50
C THR A 77 -13.90 9.57 -11.96
N ASP A 78 -12.87 9.49 -12.79
CA ASP A 78 -12.28 10.65 -13.47
C ASP A 78 -12.82 10.72 -14.90
N PRO A 79 -13.35 11.89 -15.36
CA PRO A 79 -13.85 12.03 -16.72
C PRO A 79 -12.74 12.19 -17.76
N ASP A 80 -11.53 12.60 -17.36
CA ASP A 80 -10.46 13.04 -18.26
C ASP A 80 -9.22 12.14 -18.19
N LEU A 81 -8.92 11.61 -17.00
CA LEU A 81 -7.73 10.76 -16.77
C LEU A 81 -8.06 9.28 -16.93
N PRO A 82 -7.19 8.49 -17.59
CA PRO A 82 -7.42 7.07 -17.78
C PRO A 82 -7.24 6.27 -16.48
N THR A 83 -7.84 5.10 -16.41
CA THR A 83 -7.53 4.10 -15.37
C THR A 83 -6.05 3.74 -15.40
N GLY A 84 -5.45 3.54 -14.22
CA GLY A 84 -4.03 3.28 -14.03
C GLY A 84 -3.53 2.06 -14.77
N ARG A 85 -2.29 2.14 -15.29
CA ARG A 85 -1.61 1.03 -15.99
C ARG A 85 -0.13 1.02 -15.68
N VAL A 86 0.42 -0.19 -15.61
CA VAL A 86 1.86 -0.45 -15.59
C VAL A 86 2.19 -1.32 -16.79
N ARG A 87 3.09 -0.88 -17.65
CA ARG A 87 3.59 -1.67 -18.78
C ARG A 87 4.80 -2.46 -18.33
N VAL A 88 4.66 -3.76 -18.27
CA VAL A 88 5.78 -4.66 -17.99
C VAL A 88 6.59 -4.85 -19.26
N ARG A 89 7.89 -4.56 -19.20
CA ARG A 89 8.85 -4.80 -20.29
C ARG A 89 9.91 -5.76 -19.80
N PHE A 90 10.48 -6.54 -20.69
CA PHE A 90 11.65 -7.37 -20.37
C PHE A 90 12.83 -6.84 -21.16
N GLU A 91 13.86 -6.37 -20.44
CA GLU A 91 15.13 -5.93 -21.02
C GLU A 91 16.20 -6.89 -20.47
N ASP A 92 16.90 -7.58 -21.37
CA ASP A 92 17.91 -8.59 -21.03
C ASP A 92 17.42 -9.71 -20.07
N GLY A 93 16.10 -10.00 -20.10
CA GLY A 93 15.47 -11.01 -19.25
C GLY A 93 15.01 -10.50 -17.87
N GLU A 94 15.31 -9.25 -17.53
CA GLU A 94 14.83 -8.62 -16.30
C GLU A 94 13.54 -7.81 -16.54
N PRO A 95 12.56 -7.86 -15.63
CA PRO A 95 11.34 -7.09 -15.75
C PRO A 95 11.58 -5.61 -15.44
N GLY A 96 11.26 -4.74 -16.38
CA GLY A 96 11.13 -3.30 -16.20
C GLY A 96 9.66 -2.91 -16.09
N TYR A 97 9.35 -1.93 -15.26
CA TYR A 97 7.99 -1.46 -14.99
C TYR A 97 7.85 0.02 -15.38
N ASP A 98 7.08 0.27 -16.45
CA ASP A 98 6.73 1.63 -16.88
C ASP A 98 5.36 2.00 -16.30
N ILE A 99 5.37 2.73 -15.19
CA ILE A 99 4.15 3.19 -14.51
C ILE A 99 3.62 4.42 -15.25
N VAL A 100 2.52 4.25 -15.98
CA VAL A 100 1.95 5.31 -16.81
C VAL A 100 1.54 6.52 -15.97
N HIS A 101 1.88 7.71 -16.44
CA HIS A 101 1.52 8.99 -15.82
C HIS A 101 1.08 9.98 -16.92
N PRO A 102 0.01 10.78 -16.69
CA PRO A 102 -0.87 10.72 -15.53
C PRO A 102 -1.88 9.57 -15.63
N ALA A 103 -2.47 9.20 -14.46
CA ALA A 103 -3.56 8.25 -14.34
C ALA A 103 -4.61 8.77 -13.35
N ALA A 104 -5.82 8.22 -13.35
CA ALA A 104 -6.92 8.71 -12.52
C ALA A 104 -6.59 8.72 -11.02
N TRP A 105 -5.85 7.72 -10.51
CA TRP A 105 -5.44 7.66 -9.09
C TRP A 105 -4.41 8.74 -8.69
N ASP A 106 -3.83 9.46 -9.61
CA ASP A 106 -3.02 10.66 -9.31
C ASP A 106 -3.88 11.84 -8.83
N ALA A 107 -5.18 11.78 -9.13
CA ALA A 107 -6.17 12.82 -8.84
C ALA A 107 -7.25 12.37 -7.85
N ILE A 108 -6.93 11.50 -6.89
CA ILE A 108 -7.88 11.10 -5.84
C ILE A 108 -8.29 12.36 -5.06
N ALA A 109 -9.53 12.81 -5.24
CA ALA A 109 -10.02 14.05 -4.67
C ALA A 109 -10.65 13.83 -3.30
N ALA A 110 -10.47 14.79 -2.39
CA ALA A 110 -11.26 14.84 -1.17
C ALA A 110 -12.70 15.22 -1.53
N GLY A 111 -13.64 14.29 -1.35
CA GLY A 111 -15.07 14.57 -1.48
C GLY A 111 -15.57 15.51 -0.40
N PRO A 112 -16.85 15.93 -0.47
CA PRO A 112 -17.46 16.82 0.53
C PRO A 112 -17.55 16.20 1.95
N GLY A 113 -17.38 14.88 2.07
CA GLY A 113 -17.27 14.15 3.33
C GLY A 113 -16.05 13.24 3.30
N VAL A 114 -14.97 13.66 3.96
CA VAL A 114 -13.83 12.77 4.16
C VAL A 114 -14.24 11.73 5.21
N PRO A 115 -14.15 10.41 4.91
CA PRO A 115 -14.59 9.39 5.85
C PRO A 115 -13.76 9.43 7.14
N ALA A 116 -14.39 9.08 8.26
CA ALA A 116 -13.69 8.86 9.52
C ALA A 116 -13.06 7.46 9.45
N CYS A 117 -11.74 7.40 9.35
CA CYS A 117 -11.00 6.16 9.35
C CYS A 117 -10.66 5.75 10.80
N GLY A 118 -10.94 4.51 11.16
CA GLY A 118 -10.38 3.90 12.37
C GLY A 118 -8.94 3.49 12.15
N LEU A 119 -8.69 2.73 11.06
CA LEU A 119 -7.38 2.44 10.52
C LEU A 119 -7.27 3.01 9.11
N LEU A 120 -6.18 3.71 8.83
CA LEU A 120 -5.84 4.22 7.51
C LEU A 120 -4.57 3.55 7.00
N TYR A 121 -4.70 2.72 5.95
CA TYR A 121 -3.57 2.17 5.20
C TYR A 121 -3.30 3.01 3.96
N HIS A 122 -2.04 3.25 3.64
CA HIS A 122 -1.61 3.81 2.35
C HIS A 122 -0.19 3.39 1.96
N GLY A 123 0.09 3.42 0.65
CA GLY A 123 1.43 3.30 0.09
C GLY A 123 2.08 4.65 -0.19
N SER A 124 3.17 4.65 -0.98
CA SER A 124 3.86 5.87 -1.42
C SER A 124 3.52 6.29 -2.86
N LEU A 125 3.20 5.35 -3.76
CA LEU A 125 3.10 5.60 -5.19
C LEU A 125 1.97 6.57 -5.55
N ALA A 126 0.78 6.42 -4.95
CA ALA A 126 -0.35 7.32 -5.19
C ALA A 126 -0.11 8.77 -4.72
N LEU A 127 1.01 9.01 -4.04
CA LEU A 127 1.37 10.33 -3.50
C LEU A 127 2.33 11.10 -4.42
N ARG A 128 2.58 10.61 -5.63
CA ARG A 128 3.46 11.27 -6.61
C ARG A 128 2.89 12.62 -7.05
N ASP A 129 1.56 12.78 -7.10
CA ASP A 129 0.89 14.03 -7.45
C ASP A 129 0.22 14.72 -6.25
N GLU A 130 0.11 16.05 -6.35
CA GLU A 130 -0.32 16.91 -5.25
C GLU A 130 -1.76 16.66 -4.83
N THR A 131 -2.67 16.39 -5.78
CA THR A 131 -4.11 16.18 -5.47
C THR A 131 -4.31 15.02 -4.52
N SER A 132 -3.71 13.87 -4.81
CA SER A 132 -3.81 12.68 -3.97
C SER A 132 -3.08 12.88 -2.63
N ARG A 133 -1.91 13.56 -2.64
CA ARG A 133 -1.22 13.92 -1.38
C ARG A 133 -2.10 14.77 -0.46
N ASN A 134 -2.72 15.82 -0.99
CA ASN A 134 -3.58 16.71 -0.22
C ASN A 134 -4.80 15.98 0.33
N THR A 135 -5.35 15.03 -0.42
CA THR A 135 -6.45 14.18 0.05
C THR A 135 -6.02 13.27 1.19
N LEU A 136 -4.86 12.62 1.07
CA LEU A 136 -4.31 11.82 2.17
C LEU A 136 -4.07 12.67 3.43
N GLN A 137 -3.52 13.87 3.29
CA GLN A 137 -3.31 14.77 4.43
C GLN A 137 -4.62 15.11 5.15
N ARG A 138 -5.72 15.30 4.41
CA ARG A 138 -7.04 15.51 5.00
C ARG A 138 -7.57 14.28 5.72
N LEU A 139 -7.37 13.08 5.15
CA LEU A 139 -7.73 11.82 5.81
C LEU A 139 -6.96 11.65 7.12
N ARG A 140 -5.66 11.89 7.12
CA ARG A 140 -4.82 11.87 8.34
C ARG A 140 -5.23 12.95 9.33
N GLY A 141 -5.59 14.15 8.86
CA GLY A 141 -6.05 15.27 9.68
C GLY A 141 -7.37 15.01 10.39
N ASN A 142 -8.19 14.06 9.92
CA ASN A 142 -9.41 13.61 10.62
C ASN A 142 -9.13 12.70 11.82
N GLY A 143 -7.87 12.43 12.13
CA GLY A 143 -7.43 11.71 13.33
C GLY A 143 -7.79 10.22 13.32
N PRO A 144 -7.33 9.42 12.33
CA PRO A 144 -7.45 7.97 12.41
C PRO A 144 -6.77 7.47 13.68
N SER A 145 -7.32 6.41 14.27
CA SER A 145 -6.74 5.81 15.48
C SER A 145 -5.41 5.12 15.19
N LEU A 146 -5.23 4.66 13.95
CA LEU A 146 -4.02 4.00 13.48
C LEU A 146 -3.75 4.34 12.01
N VAL A 147 -2.51 4.70 11.70
CA VAL A 147 -2.00 4.85 10.33
C VAL A 147 -0.97 3.76 10.06
N PHE A 148 -1.21 2.97 9.03
CA PHE A 148 -0.28 1.95 8.53
C PHE A 148 0.29 2.37 7.18
N VAL A 149 1.60 2.54 7.08
CA VAL A 149 2.28 2.92 5.84
C VAL A 149 3.05 1.73 5.26
N ASP A 150 2.71 1.33 4.04
CA ASP A 150 3.52 0.40 3.23
C ASP A 150 4.39 1.22 2.28
N VAL A 151 5.68 1.30 2.56
CA VAL A 151 6.60 2.21 1.86
C VAL A 151 6.63 1.95 0.36
N ASN A 152 6.88 0.72 -0.07
CA ASN A 152 6.74 0.22 -1.43
C ASN A 152 7.26 1.18 -2.51
N LEU A 153 8.57 1.52 -2.46
CA LEU A 153 9.22 2.49 -3.33
C LEU A 153 9.16 2.08 -4.81
N ARG A 154 8.79 3.03 -5.68
CA ARG A 154 8.71 2.84 -7.13
C ARG A 154 9.47 3.94 -7.86
N PRO A 155 10.73 3.71 -8.29
CA PRO A 155 11.45 4.67 -9.12
C PRO A 155 10.70 4.96 -10.45
N PRO A 156 10.77 6.20 -10.97
CA PRO A 156 11.40 7.39 -10.40
C PRO A 156 10.46 8.21 -9.48
N TRP A 157 9.33 7.66 -9.04
CA TRP A 157 8.17 8.34 -8.49
C TRP A 157 8.26 8.62 -6.97
N TRP A 158 9.45 8.56 -6.39
CA TRP A 158 9.63 8.83 -4.97
C TRP A 158 10.87 9.68 -4.69
N ASN A 159 10.89 10.36 -3.57
CA ASN A 159 12.09 10.90 -2.97
C ASN A 159 12.09 10.68 -1.46
N ARG A 160 13.28 10.62 -0.88
CA ARG A 160 13.47 10.25 0.52
C ARG A 160 12.75 11.18 1.49
N GLU A 161 12.79 12.48 1.26
CA GLU A 161 12.18 13.48 2.14
C GLU A 161 10.66 13.30 2.21
N GLN A 162 9.99 13.16 1.06
CA GLN A 162 8.55 12.94 0.99
C GLN A 162 8.13 11.63 1.64
N VAL A 163 8.90 10.55 1.43
CA VAL A 163 8.59 9.25 2.03
C VAL A 163 8.73 9.31 3.55
N LEU A 164 9.80 9.92 4.08
CA LEU A 164 9.97 10.11 5.52
C LEU A 164 8.87 11.00 6.11
N ALA A 165 8.44 12.06 5.41
CA ALA A 165 7.31 12.89 5.84
C ALA A 165 5.99 12.08 5.91
N ASN A 166 5.80 11.08 5.04
CA ASN A 166 4.65 10.19 5.09
C ASN A 166 4.75 9.15 6.21
N VAL A 167 5.97 8.71 6.56
CA VAL A 167 6.23 7.81 7.70
C VAL A 167 5.97 8.52 9.02
N GLN A 168 6.29 9.81 9.13
CA GLN A 168 6.03 10.58 10.34
C GLN A 168 4.53 10.59 10.68
N GLY A 169 4.22 10.32 11.95
CA GLY A 169 2.84 10.21 12.46
C GLY A 169 2.10 8.95 12.01
N ALA A 170 2.79 7.96 11.46
CA ALA A 170 2.30 6.59 11.36
C ALA A 170 2.59 5.83 12.66
N GLN A 171 1.73 4.90 13.03
CA GLN A 171 1.99 3.97 14.12
C GLN A 171 2.74 2.74 13.61
N TRP A 172 2.40 2.29 12.42
CA TRP A 172 3.00 1.11 11.82
C TRP A 172 3.54 1.39 10.43
N VAL A 173 4.73 0.88 10.16
CA VAL A 173 5.37 0.97 8.84
C VAL A 173 5.78 -0.42 8.40
N LYS A 174 5.53 -0.74 7.12
CA LYS A 174 6.12 -1.89 6.45
C LYS A 174 7.04 -1.41 5.35
N LEU A 175 8.18 -2.07 5.23
CA LEU A 175 9.15 -1.87 4.16
C LEU A 175 9.99 -3.14 3.98
N ASN A 176 10.71 -3.25 2.89
CA ASN A 176 11.72 -4.28 2.75
C ASN A 176 13.09 -3.78 3.24
N HIS A 177 14.05 -4.70 3.37
CA HIS A 177 15.39 -4.37 3.90
C HIS A 177 16.13 -3.34 3.03
N HIS A 178 15.95 -3.33 1.71
CA HIS A 178 16.56 -2.33 0.82
C HIS A 178 15.94 -0.94 1.02
N GLU A 179 14.61 -0.89 1.14
CA GLU A 179 13.89 0.35 1.45
C GLU A 179 14.29 0.91 2.82
N LEU A 180 14.52 0.03 3.80
CA LEU A 180 15.04 0.44 5.10
C LEU A 180 16.42 1.06 4.98
N ASP A 181 17.34 0.43 4.25
CA ASP A 181 18.69 0.96 4.00
C ASP A 181 18.63 2.34 3.32
N GLU A 182 17.79 2.51 2.31
CA GLU A 182 17.58 3.77 1.60
C GLU A 182 17.06 4.88 2.52
N LEU A 183 16.08 4.56 3.38
CA LEU A 183 15.44 5.53 4.26
C LEU A 183 16.26 5.80 5.53
N ALA A 184 16.98 4.81 6.06
CA ALA A 184 17.87 4.97 7.20
C ALA A 184 19.23 5.60 6.84
N GLY A 185 19.52 5.80 5.54
CA GLY A 185 20.78 6.40 5.08
C GLY A 185 21.97 5.44 5.15
N GLY A 186 21.77 4.15 4.87
CA GLY A 186 22.80 3.12 4.84
C GLY A 186 23.21 2.59 6.22
N ASP A 187 22.47 2.90 7.27
CA ASP A 187 22.76 2.53 8.66
C ASP A 187 21.67 1.60 9.25
N ALA A 188 21.09 0.74 8.41
CA ALA A 188 20.05 -0.23 8.85
C ALA A 188 20.63 -1.43 9.61
N ALA A 189 21.95 -1.61 9.63
CA ALA A 189 22.61 -2.66 10.39
C ALA A 189 22.70 -2.33 11.89
N GLY A 190 22.67 -3.34 12.75
CA GLY A 190 22.78 -3.18 14.20
C GLY A 190 21.59 -2.40 14.78
N ASP A 191 21.84 -1.26 15.42
CA ASP A 191 20.80 -0.44 16.07
C ASP A 191 19.97 0.41 15.09
N GLY A 192 20.18 0.29 13.77
CA GLY A 192 19.52 1.11 12.75
C GLY A 192 18.00 0.97 12.74
N VAL A 193 17.50 -0.24 12.94
CA VAL A 193 16.05 -0.50 13.07
C VAL A 193 15.46 0.23 14.28
N ALA A 194 16.12 0.12 15.44
CA ALA A 194 15.67 0.78 16.66
C ALA A 194 15.67 2.31 16.52
N ARG A 195 16.74 2.87 15.92
CA ARG A 195 16.82 4.30 15.62
C ARG A 195 15.72 4.75 14.63
N PHE A 196 15.41 3.94 13.62
CA PHE A 196 14.35 4.27 12.67
C PHE A 196 12.98 4.32 13.35
N ILE A 197 12.67 3.36 14.23
CA ILE A 197 11.45 3.34 15.04
C ILE A 197 11.40 4.59 15.93
N GLU A 198 12.46 4.87 16.70
CA GLU A 198 12.52 6.00 17.63
C GLU A 198 12.42 7.36 16.90
N SER A 199 13.19 7.53 15.81
CA SER A 199 13.22 8.80 15.06
C SER A 199 11.90 9.15 14.38
N ASN A 200 11.04 8.16 14.12
CA ASN A 200 9.75 8.35 13.47
C ASN A 200 8.55 8.12 14.42
N ASP A 201 8.80 7.89 15.73
CA ASP A 201 7.78 7.67 16.76
C ASP A 201 6.82 6.53 16.40
N LEU A 202 7.36 5.42 15.88
CA LEU A 202 6.57 4.26 15.46
C LEU A 202 6.25 3.35 16.65
N GLU A 203 5.07 2.74 16.65
CA GLU A 203 4.73 1.62 17.55
C GLU A 203 5.36 0.31 17.07
N GLY A 204 5.49 0.15 15.74
CA GLY A 204 6.13 -1.01 15.16
C GLY A 204 6.55 -0.86 13.71
N LEU A 205 7.49 -1.73 13.32
CA LEU A 205 8.08 -1.80 12.00
C LEU A 205 8.08 -3.25 11.51
N LEU A 206 7.47 -3.49 10.35
CA LEU A 206 7.51 -4.78 9.65
C LEU A 206 8.56 -4.72 8.54
N VAL A 207 9.63 -5.46 8.70
CA VAL A 207 10.72 -5.55 7.70
C VAL A 207 10.64 -6.87 6.96
N THR A 208 10.50 -6.82 5.63
CA THR A 208 10.47 -8.02 4.78
C THR A 208 11.83 -8.26 4.12
N ALA A 209 12.20 -9.53 3.96
CA ALA A 209 13.48 -9.97 3.41
C ALA A 209 13.31 -11.10 2.36
N GLY A 210 12.24 -11.01 1.54
CA GLY A 210 11.93 -11.99 0.48
C GLY A 210 11.84 -13.42 1.03
N GLU A 211 12.65 -14.32 0.48
CA GLU A 211 12.71 -15.74 0.89
C GLU A 211 13.17 -15.94 2.35
N ASN A 212 13.83 -14.95 2.94
CA ASN A 212 14.25 -14.99 4.34
C ASN A 212 13.12 -14.64 5.32
N GLY A 213 11.94 -14.28 4.80
CA GLY A 213 10.73 -14.02 5.57
C GLY A 213 10.57 -12.58 5.99
N ALA A 214 10.02 -12.37 7.16
CA ALA A 214 9.71 -11.04 7.70
C ALA A 214 9.96 -10.99 9.20
N THR A 215 10.28 -9.80 9.68
CA THR A 215 10.47 -9.52 11.12
C THR A 215 9.63 -8.32 11.51
N VAL A 216 8.88 -8.46 12.58
CA VAL A 216 8.19 -7.36 13.25
C VAL A 216 9.05 -6.90 14.41
N TYR A 217 9.34 -5.61 14.46
CA TYR A 217 10.00 -4.93 15.57
C TYR A 217 9.01 -3.99 16.24
N THR A 218 8.98 -3.95 17.56
CA THR A 218 8.11 -3.03 18.30
C THR A 218 8.93 -1.95 19.01
N ALA A 219 8.30 -0.81 19.31
CA ALA A 219 8.91 0.26 20.12
C ALA A 219 9.34 -0.22 21.54
N ARG A 220 8.82 -1.35 21.99
CA ARG A 220 9.20 -1.96 23.27
C ARG A 220 10.47 -2.83 23.19
N GLY A 221 11.07 -2.92 21.99
CA GLY A 221 12.24 -3.76 21.74
C GLY A 221 11.93 -5.25 21.55
N GLU A 222 10.67 -5.60 21.33
CA GLU A 222 10.28 -6.97 21.02
C GLU A 222 10.52 -7.26 19.52
N GLU A 223 10.90 -8.49 19.21
CA GLU A 223 11.19 -8.95 17.88
C GLU A 223 10.47 -10.28 17.60
N PHE A 224 9.67 -10.30 16.53
CA PHE A 224 8.92 -11.48 16.10
C PHE A 224 9.32 -11.82 14.66
N ARG A 225 9.88 -13.01 14.45
CA ARG A 225 10.33 -13.48 13.13
C ARG A 225 9.39 -14.54 12.58
N ALA A 226 9.01 -14.37 11.32
CA ALA A 226 8.29 -15.36 10.54
C ALA A 226 9.14 -15.75 9.32
N ARG A 227 9.21 -17.04 9.03
CA ARG A 227 9.82 -17.55 7.81
C ARG A 227 8.73 -18.11 6.90
N PRO A 228 8.84 -17.96 5.58
CA PRO A 228 7.90 -18.60 4.68
C PRO A 228 8.01 -20.11 4.83
N MET A 229 6.89 -20.81 4.73
CA MET A 229 6.91 -22.26 4.61
C MET A 229 7.56 -22.62 3.28
N PRO A 230 8.37 -23.69 3.22
CA PRO A 230 8.91 -24.16 1.96
C PRO A 230 7.77 -24.42 0.98
N ALA A 231 7.73 -23.64 -0.11
CA ALA A 231 6.82 -23.91 -1.21
C ALA A 231 7.40 -24.97 -2.12
N THR A 232 6.59 -25.88 -2.60
CA THR A 232 6.98 -26.89 -3.60
C THR A 232 7.29 -26.25 -4.95
N GLU A 233 6.63 -25.13 -5.25
CA GLU A 233 6.81 -24.34 -6.48
C GLU A 233 6.42 -22.89 -6.18
N VAL A 234 7.27 -21.93 -6.54
CA VAL A 234 6.97 -20.51 -6.50
C VAL A 234 6.62 -20.08 -7.92
N VAL A 235 5.34 -19.80 -8.17
CA VAL A 235 4.85 -19.37 -9.49
C VAL A 235 5.06 -17.87 -9.68
N ASP A 236 4.74 -17.07 -8.66
CA ASP A 236 4.87 -15.63 -8.66
C ASP A 236 4.97 -15.10 -7.22
N THR A 237 5.71 -14.03 -7.02
CA THR A 237 5.83 -13.34 -5.72
C THR A 237 5.13 -11.96 -5.70
N VAL A 238 4.54 -11.55 -6.83
CA VAL A 238 3.78 -10.29 -6.91
C VAL A 238 2.59 -10.35 -5.94
N GLY A 239 2.40 -9.28 -5.16
CA GLY A 239 1.33 -9.19 -4.17
C GLY A 239 1.59 -9.93 -2.84
N ALA A 240 2.68 -10.71 -2.70
CA ALA A 240 2.99 -11.38 -1.42
C ALA A 240 3.20 -10.37 -0.26
N GLY A 241 3.80 -9.22 -0.55
CA GLY A 241 3.94 -8.10 0.38
C GLY A 241 2.59 -7.51 0.79
N ASP A 242 1.67 -7.39 -0.16
CA ASP A 242 0.33 -6.84 0.06
C ASP A 242 -0.52 -7.78 0.90
N ALA A 243 -0.43 -9.09 0.64
CA ALA A 243 -1.06 -10.13 1.46
C ALA A 243 -0.55 -10.10 2.91
N LEU A 244 0.78 -9.95 3.10
CA LEU A 244 1.36 -9.83 4.43
C LEU A 244 0.90 -8.55 5.15
N SER A 245 0.81 -7.41 4.45
CA SER A 245 0.24 -6.17 5.00
C SER A 245 -1.20 -6.40 5.49
N SER A 246 -2.01 -7.12 4.70
CA SER A 246 -3.40 -7.42 5.07
C SER A 246 -3.49 -8.28 6.33
N VAL A 247 -2.65 -9.32 6.44
CA VAL A 247 -2.58 -10.17 7.65
C VAL A 247 -2.13 -9.37 8.87
N MET A 248 -1.16 -8.46 8.68
CA MET A 248 -0.69 -7.61 9.77
C MET A 248 -1.80 -6.67 10.26
N ILE A 249 -2.55 -6.05 9.35
CA ILE A 249 -3.69 -5.16 9.67
C ILE A 249 -4.75 -5.90 10.49
N LEU A 250 -5.04 -7.17 10.16
CA LEU A 250 -6.01 -7.99 10.92
C LEU A 250 -5.57 -8.27 12.36
N GLY A 251 -4.28 -8.18 12.65
CA GLY A 251 -3.71 -8.41 13.98
C GLY A 251 -3.61 -7.18 14.86
N LEU A 252 -3.80 -5.99 14.27
CA LEU A 252 -3.72 -4.68 14.95
C LEU A 252 -5.06 -4.25 15.50
#